data_c59341952d2b4317d8b86750bb947b1f
#
_entry.id   c59341952d2b4317d8b86750bb947b1f
#
_cell.length_a   1.000
_cell.length_b   1.000
_cell.length_c   1.000
_cell.angle_alpha   90.00
_cell.angle_beta   90.00
_cell.angle_gamma   90.00
#
_symmetry.space_group_name_H-M   'P 1'
#
loop_
_entity.id
_entity.type
_entity.pdbx_description
1 polymer ?
#
loop_
_entity_poly.entity_id
_entity_poly.type
_entity_poly.pdbx_seq_one_letter_code
_entity_poly.pdbx_strand_id
1 'polypeptide(L)'
;MARRGENIRKRSDGRWEGRYLIHINGSKKYRSVYAPSYNEVKQKLFNSKKESEITLLSQKEQTAPLNGSVDMSLDEIGQLWLIYIKDNRKYSTYRKYANIYAMHIRDIFGSLTVDEISLEIIEKALPKDMSASLYKSIYCVLNQILAYGNRYCGTPKIHLKTEKLRTVPKPVQTINATDQQKLCRYLLSDLDSCKLGILICLYMGLRLGEICALKWEDIDFQRKTIHINRTVQRIQVGQEDKKTILYEGPPKTLCSVREIPIPEFLFPFILSCKDDGVYVLNKFSPMEPRTYQYKFYSYLDKAYIKKSHFHALRHTFATNCISNGADVKSVSEMLGHSNVNITLNKYVHPSMDTKRNILDSLSSISSINGQISGRIIS
;
A
#
# COMPACT_ATOMS: atom_id res chain seq x y z
N MET A 1 23.07 -17.06 33.94
CA MET A 1 21.90 -17.66 34.61
C MET A 1 20.71 -17.66 33.66
N ALA A 2 20.14 -18.84 33.38
CA ALA A 2 18.94 -18.94 32.50
C ALA A 2 17.74 -18.36 33.26
N ARG A 3 17.01 -17.41 32.65
CA ARG A 3 15.73 -16.90 33.19
C ARG A 3 14.73 -18.07 33.22
N ARG A 4 14.16 -18.38 34.38
CA ARG A 4 13.11 -19.40 34.56
C ARG A 4 11.92 -19.04 33.65
N GLY A 5 11.56 -19.95 32.70
CA GLY A 5 10.37 -19.84 31.86
C GLY A 5 10.60 -19.89 30.37
N GLU A 6 11.79 -19.61 29.85
CA GLU A 6 12.12 -19.74 28.43
C GLU A 6 12.98 -21.00 28.25
N ASN A 7 12.49 -22.01 27.54
CA ASN A 7 13.24 -23.27 27.23
C ASN A 7 14.37 -22.99 26.22
N ILE A 8 15.22 -21.98 26.48
CA ILE A 8 16.33 -21.54 25.65
C ILE A 8 17.62 -21.60 26.45
N ARG A 9 18.64 -22.24 25.92
CA ARG A 9 19.96 -22.35 26.54
C ARG A 9 21.10 -22.14 25.55
N LYS A 10 22.24 -21.65 25.99
CA LYS A 10 23.48 -21.62 25.23
C LYS A 10 24.19 -22.96 25.33
N ARG A 11 24.62 -23.51 24.22
CA ARG A 11 25.38 -24.78 24.15
C ARG A 11 26.89 -24.52 24.23
N SER A 12 27.67 -25.59 24.53
CA SER A 12 29.12 -25.53 24.56
C SER A 12 29.75 -25.20 23.18
N ASP A 13 29.04 -25.49 22.09
CA ASP A 13 29.44 -25.17 20.73
C ASP A 13 29.16 -23.71 20.32
N GLY A 14 28.74 -22.85 21.25
CA GLY A 14 28.46 -21.44 21.05
C GLY A 14 27.08 -21.11 20.50
N ARG A 15 26.34 -22.07 19.98
CA ARG A 15 24.97 -21.87 19.46
C ARG A 15 23.94 -21.84 20.57
N TRP A 16 22.80 -21.19 20.33
CA TRP A 16 21.64 -21.19 21.20
C TRP A 16 20.67 -22.30 20.78
N GLU A 17 20.15 -23.04 21.75
CA GLU A 17 19.14 -24.08 21.59
C GLU A 17 17.85 -23.68 22.27
N GLY A 18 16.72 -23.72 21.51
CA GLY A 18 15.36 -23.55 22.03
C GLY A 18 14.59 -24.87 21.92
N ARG A 19 13.96 -25.34 23.01
CA ARG A 19 13.19 -26.58 23.03
C ARG A 19 11.70 -26.30 23.12
N TYR A 20 10.89 -27.03 22.35
CA TYR A 20 9.44 -26.97 22.39
C TYR A 20 8.81 -28.35 22.33
N LEU A 21 7.62 -28.46 22.90
CA LEU A 21 6.86 -29.69 22.98
C LEU A 21 5.99 -29.83 21.75
N ILE A 22 5.98 -31.01 21.14
CA ILE A 22 5.07 -31.39 20.09
C ILE A 22 4.29 -32.64 20.50
N HIS A 23 3.06 -32.78 19.98
CA HIS A 23 2.26 -33.97 20.17
C HIS A 23 2.24 -34.74 18.86
N ILE A 24 2.70 -35.99 18.86
CA ILE A 24 2.67 -36.88 17.69
C ILE A 24 1.99 -38.17 18.14
N ASN A 25 0.88 -38.55 17.52
CA ASN A 25 0.13 -39.78 17.81
C ASN A 25 -0.19 -39.96 19.31
N GLY A 26 -0.66 -38.90 19.99
CA GLY A 26 -0.98 -38.92 21.40
C GLY A 26 0.23 -38.89 22.37
N SER A 27 1.46 -38.96 21.86
CA SER A 27 2.68 -38.92 22.66
C SER A 27 3.31 -37.53 22.66
N LYS A 28 3.83 -37.09 23.82
CA LYS A 28 4.56 -35.83 23.98
C LYS A 28 6.04 -36.04 23.61
N LYS A 29 6.54 -35.32 22.59
CA LYS A 29 7.96 -35.33 22.21
C LYS A 29 8.52 -33.91 22.18
N TYR A 30 9.80 -33.76 22.58
CA TYR A 30 10.51 -32.48 22.48
C TYR A 30 11.25 -32.35 21.16
N ARG A 31 11.13 -31.19 20.52
CA ARG A 31 11.99 -30.79 19.39
C ARG A 31 12.83 -29.58 19.75
N SER A 32 13.99 -29.46 19.11
CA SER A 32 14.92 -28.36 19.32
C SER A 32 15.12 -27.56 18.04
N VAL A 33 15.24 -26.23 18.21
CA VAL A 33 15.67 -25.30 17.15
C VAL A 33 16.98 -24.64 17.57
N TYR A 34 17.83 -24.32 16.61
CA TYR A 34 19.17 -23.79 16.83
C TYR A 34 19.36 -22.47 16.07
N ALA A 35 20.11 -21.53 16.68
CA ALA A 35 20.52 -20.29 16.03
C ALA A 35 21.83 -19.74 16.65
N PRO A 36 22.56 -18.87 15.93
CA PRO A 36 23.76 -18.23 16.42
C PRO A 36 23.50 -17.27 17.58
N SER A 37 22.34 -16.62 17.65
CA SER A 37 21.98 -15.66 18.67
C SER A 37 20.73 -16.03 19.46
N TYR A 38 20.62 -15.49 20.69
CA TYR A 38 19.43 -15.67 21.55
C TYR A 38 18.14 -15.17 20.91
N ASN A 39 18.19 -14.00 20.26
CA ASN A 39 17.00 -13.41 19.63
C ASN A 39 16.50 -14.25 18.45
N GLU A 40 17.40 -14.77 17.63
CA GLU A 40 17.06 -15.63 16.51
C GLU A 40 16.48 -16.97 16.95
N VAL A 41 17.05 -17.62 18.01
CA VAL A 41 16.48 -18.87 18.51
C VAL A 41 15.13 -18.66 19.14
N LYS A 42 14.89 -17.52 19.80
CA LYS A 42 13.59 -17.13 20.35
C LYS A 42 12.54 -16.97 19.26
N GLN A 43 12.91 -16.34 18.16
CA GLN A 43 12.04 -16.14 17.00
C GLN A 43 11.74 -17.47 16.28
N LYS A 44 12.76 -18.31 16.07
CA LYS A 44 12.59 -19.67 15.53
C LYS A 44 11.71 -20.55 16.42
N LEU A 45 11.91 -20.47 17.73
CA LEU A 45 11.12 -21.22 18.72
C LEU A 45 9.64 -20.80 18.68
N PHE A 46 9.38 -19.49 18.60
CA PHE A 46 8.02 -18.95 18.45
C PHE A 46 7.34 -19.44 17.18
N ASN A 47 8.03 -19.37 16.03
CA ASN A 47 7.50 -19.83 14.75
C ASN A 47 7.23 -21.34 14.74
N SER A 48 8.17 -22.15 15.27
CA SER A 48 8.02 -23.61 15.33
C SER A 48 6.93 -24.08 16.31
N LYS A 49 6.70 -23.37 17.40
CA LYS A 49 5.54 -23.62 18.27
C LYS A 49 4.24 -23.34 17.53
N LYS A 50 4.16 -22.22 16.84
CA LYS A 50 2.99 -21.81 16.04
C LYS A 50 2.69 -22.83 14.91
N GLU A 51 3.72 -23.31 14.20
CA GLU A 51 3.59 -24.36 13.18
C GLU A 51 3.12 -25.68 13.79
N SER A 52 3.61 -26.06 14.97
CA SER A 52 3.20 -27.30 15.65
C SER A 52 1.76 -27.22 16.20
N GLU A 53 1.29 -26.08 16.63
CA GLU A 53 -0.12 -25.84 17.01
C GLU A 53 -1.05 -25.91 15.80
N ILE A 54 -0.65 -25.33 14.68
CA ILE A 54 -1.38 -25.42 13.40
C ILE A 54 -1.43 -26.87 12.91
N THR A 55 -0.32 -27.61 13.01
CA THR A 55 -0.26 -29.03 12.63
C THR A 55 -1.10 -29.92 13.56
N LEU A 56 -1.19 -29.59 14.85
CA LEU A 56 -2.05 -30.31 15.81
C LEU A 56 -3.55 -30.06 15.54
N LEU A 57 -3.90 -28.83 15.13
CA LEU A 57 -5.26 -28.52 14.70
C LEU A 57 -5.62 -29.26 13.41
N SER A 58 -4.72 -29.28 12.42
CA SER A 58 -4.90 -30.00 11.17
C SER A 58 -4.89 -31.54 11.31
N GLN A 59 -4.19 -32.11 12.32
CA GLN A 59 -4.21 -33.54 12.60
C GLN A 59 -5.44 -34.00 13.41
N LYS A 60 -6.03 -33.12 14.22
CA LYS A 60 -7.36 -33.39 14.84
C LYS A 60 -8.49 -33.40 13.82
N GLU A 61 -8.32 -32.66 12.72
CA GLU A 61 -9.28 -32.62 11.60
C GLU A 61 -9.19 -33.83 10.65
N GLN A 62 -8.08 -34.60 10.66
CA GLN A 62 -7.91 -35.78 9.80
C GLN A 62 -8.47 -37.09 10.39
N THR A 63 -9.01 -37.12 11.60
CA THR A 63 -9.52 -38.33 12.26
C THR A 63 -11.03 -38.36 12.48
N ALA A 64 -11.79 -37.46 11.87
CA ALA A 64 -13.25 -37.61 11.80
C ALA A 64 -13.70 -37.41 10.34
N PRO A 65 -14.42 -38.36 9.71
CA PRO A 65 -15.19 -38.06 8.54
C PRO A 65 -16.39 -37.22 9.00
N LEU A 66 -16.26 -35.89 8.90
CA LEU A 66 -17.39 -34.98 9.05
C LEU A 66 -18.30 -35.08 7.82
N ASN A 67 -19.11 -36.14 7.77
CA ASN A 67 -20.38 -36.13 7.06
C ASN A 67 -21.39 -35.40 7.93
N GLY A 68 -21.27 -34.10 8.04
CA GLY A 68 -22.19 -33.18 8.64
C GLY A 68 -21.81 -31.78 8.21
N SER A 69 -22.65 -31.08 7.48
CA SER A 69 -22.52 -29.64 7.23
C SER A 69 -22.34 -28.98 8.58
N VAL A 70 -21.20 -28.34 8.78
CA VAL A 70 -20.96 -27.52 9.98
C VAL A 70 -21.81 -26.28 9.80
N ASP A 71 -22.98 -26.25 10.47
CA ASP A 71 -23.91 -25.12 10.48
C ASP A 71 -23.35 -23.93 11.26
N MET A 72 -22.16 -23.44 10.82
CA MET A 72 -21.60 -22.22 11.38
C MET A 72 -22.21 -21.01 10.70
N SER A 73 -22.61 -20.05 11.52
CA SER A 73 -23.05 -18.74 11.03
C SER A 73 -21.89 -17.94 10.41
N LEU A 74 -22.20 -17.03 9.52
CA LEU A 74 -21.20 -16.15 8.92
C LEU A 74 -20.49 -15.27 9.98
N ASP A 75 -21.17 -14.95 11.10
CA ASP A 75 -20.55 -14.19 12.21
C ASP A 75 -19.48 -15.02 12.92
N GLU A 76 -19.74 -16.29 13.23
CA GLU A 76 -18.74 -17.17 13.85
C GLU A 76 -17.50 -17.33 12.97
N ILE A 77 -17.70 -17.58 11.68
CA ILE A 77 -16.58 -17.67 10.72
C ILE A 77 -15.88 -16.32 10.58
N GLY A 78 -16.63 -15.22 10.54
CA GLY A 78 -16.12 -13.87 10.42
C GLY A 78 -15.22 -13.44 11.60
N GLN A 79 -15.60 -13.84 12.82
CA GLN A 79 -14.80 -13.58 14.02
C GLN A 79 -13.48 -14.36 14.00
N LEU A 80 -13.52 -15.66 13.64
CA LEU A 80 -12.31 -16.49 13.48
C LEU A 80 -11.39 -15.93 12.39
N TRP A 81 -11.98 -15.53 11.26
CA TRP A 81 -11.23 -14.89 10.18
C TRP A 81 -10.60 -13.56 10.61
N LEU A 82 -11.28 -12.74 11.41
CA LEU A 82 -10.71 -11.49 11.91
C LEU A 82 -9.52 -11.72 12.83
N ILE A 83 -9.54 -12.76 13.67
CA ILE A 83 -8.39 -13.19 14.48
C ILE A 83 -7.23 -13.57 13.56
N TYR A 84 -7.49 -14.40 12.55
CA TYR A 84 -6.49 -14.81 11.56
C TYR A 84 -5.86 -13.60 10.83
N ILE A 85 -6.69 -12.63 10.39
CA ILE A 85 -6.21 -11.41 9.70
C ILE A 85 -5.36 -10.54 10.65
N LYS A 86 -5.75 -10.41 11.91
CA LYS A 86 -5.00 -9.65 12.92
C LYS A 86 -3.58 -10.19 13.08
N ASP A 87 -3.40 -11.50 13.04
CA ASP A 87 -2.11 -12.16 13.25
C ASP A 87 -1.25 -12.19 11.97
N ASN A 88 -1.88 -12.26 10.79
CA ASN A 88 -1.18 -12.51 9.52
C ASN A 88 -1.11 -11.30 8.59
N ARG A 89 -1.72 -10.15 8.94
CA ARG A 89 -1.74 -8.95 8.11
C ARG A 89 -1.29 -7.71 8.88
N LYS A 90 -0.91 -6.66 8.16
CA LYS A 90 -0.61 -5.36 8.76
C LYS A 90 -1.83 -4.85 9.54
N TYR A 91 -1.60 -4.27 10.70
CA TYR A 91 -2.65 -3.76 11.59
C TYR A 91 -3.64 -2.81 10.89
N SER A 92 -3.15 -1.94 10.00
CA SER A 92 -4.02 -1.05 9.19
C SER A 92 -4.99 -1.81 8.26
N THR A 93 -4.56 -2.96 7.72
CA THR A 93 -5.42 -3.83 6.90
C THR A 93 -6.47 -4.53 7.77
N TYR A 94 -6.06 -5.07 8.91
CA TYR A 94 -6.97 -5.65 9.90
C TYR A 94 -8.05 -4.64 10.30
N ARG A 95 -7.67 -3.42 10.71
CA ARG A 95 -8.65 -2.38 11.12
C ARG A 95 -9.63 -2.02 10.01
N LYS A 96 -9.12 -1.88 8.78
CA LYS A 96 -10.00 -1.64 7.62
C LYS A 96 -11.04 -2.76 7.45
N TYR A 97 -10.61 -4.00 7.52
CA TYR A 97 -11.49 -5.15 7.34
C TYR A 97 -12.46 -5.32 8.51
N ALA A 98 -11.98 -5.13 9.73
CA ALA A 98 -12.82 -5.16 10.92
C ALA A 98 -13.93 -4.10 10.89
N ASN A 99 -13.63 -2.87 10.43
CA ASN A 99 -14.63 -1.83 10.27
C ASN A 99 -15.66 -2.18 9.18
N ILE A 100 -15.23 -2.70 8.02
CA ILE A 100 -16.14 -3.12 6.96
C ILE A 100 -17.05 -4.26 7.46
N TYR A 101 -16.47 -5.23 8.16
CA TYR A 101 -17.20 -6.34 8.74
C TYR A 101 -18.26 -5.87 9.73
N ALA A 102 -17.88 -5.07 10.72
CA ALA A 102 -18.78 -4.59 11.77
C ALA A 102 -19.90 -3.69 11.24
N MET A 103 -19.60 -2.80 10.27
CA MET A 103 -20.56 -1.81 9.80
C MET A 103 -21.47 -2.29 8.66
N HIS A 104 -21.04 -3.30 7.89
CA HIS A 104 -21.73 -3.65 6.65
C HIS A 104 -21.98 -5.15 6.43
N ILE A 105 -21.43 -6.02 7.29
CA ILE A 105 -21.56 -7.47 7.08
C ILE A 105 -22.23 -8.14 8.28
N ARG A 106 -21.73 -7.89 9.49
CA ARG A 106 -22.12 -8.59 10.69
C ARG A 106 -23.63 -8.50 10.97
N ASP A 107 -24.18 -7.30 11.03
CA ASP A 107 -25.57 -7.07 11.41
C ASP A 107 -26.55 -7.47 10.28
N ILE A 108 -26.08 -7.54 9.03
CA ILE A 108 -26.93 -7.83 7.87
C ILE A 108 -26.89 -9.33 7.53
N PHE A 109 -25.72 -9.94 7.57
CA PHE A 109 -25.49 -11.31 7.07
C PHE A 109 -24.97 -12.26 8.14
N GLY A 110 -24.63 -11.79 9.34
CA GLY A 110 -23.96 -12.58 10.36
C GLY A 110 -24.74 -13.80 10.85
N SER A 111 -26.07 -13.72 10.89
CA SER A 111 -26.93 -14.83 11.28
C SER A 111 -27.13 -15.90 10.21
N LEU A 112 -26.76 -15.61 8.96
CA LEU A 112 -26.93 -16.55 7.85
C LEU A 112 -25.82 -17.61 7.89
N THR A 113 -26.15 -18.83 7.46
CA THR A 113 -25.17 -19.88 7.16
C THR A 113 -24.52 -19.62 5.82
N VAL A 114 -23.36 -20.28 5.56
CA VAL A 114 -22.64 -20.09 4.28
C VAL A 114 -23.50 -20.47 3.08
N ASP A 115 -24.34 -21.52 3.21
CA ASP A 115 -25.19 -22.02 2.12
C ASP A 115 -26.29 -21.04 1.73
N GLU A 116 -26.72 -20.21 2.67
CA GLU A 116 -27.72 -19.16 2.44
C GLU A 116 -27.16 -17.93 1.75
N ILE A 117 -25.83 -17.76 1.71
CA ILE A 117 -25.21 -16.59 1.09
C ILE A 117 -25.24 -16.70 -0.43
N SER A 118 -26.00 -15.83 -1.07
CA SER A 118 -26.08 -15.69 -2.52
C SER A 118 -25.90 -14.24 -2.97
N LEU A 119 -25.60 -14.05 -4.27
CA LEU A 119 -25.52 -12.71 -4.86
C LEU A 119 -26.83 -11.96 -4.74
N GLU A 120 -27.95 -12.64 -4.90
CA GLU A 120 -29.28 -12.06 -4.85
C GLU A 120 -29.60 -11.50 -3.45
N ILE A 121 -29.30 -12.26 -2.39
CA ILE A 121 -29.48 -11.83 -1.01
C ILE A 121 -28.62 -10.60 -0.71
N ILE A 122 -27.36 -10.59 -1.16
CA ILE A 122 -26.45 -9.48 -0.92
C ILE A 122 -26.89 -8.22 -1.68
N GLU A 123 -27.27 -8.34 -2.96
CA GLU A 123 -27.73 -7.21 -3.77
C GLU A 123 -29.05 -6.62 -3.25
N LYS A 124 -29.91 -7.43 -2.66
CA LYS A 124 -31.18 -7.00 -2.07
C LYS A 124 -30.99 -6.31 -0.71
N ALA A 125 -30.03 -6.77 0.09
CA ALA A 125 -29.81 -6.27 1.44
C ALA A 125 -28.93 -5.01 1.49
N LEU A 126 -28.02 -4.81 0.53
CA LEU A 126 -27.14 -3.64 0.51
C LEU A 126 -27.83 -2.41 -0.11
N PRO A 127 -27.64 -1.20 0.44
CA PRO A 127 -28.19 0.05 -0.09
C PRO A 127 -27.75 0.32 -1.53
N LYS A 128 -28.67 0.70 -2.41
CA LYS A 128 -28.43 0.95 -3.84
C LYS A 128 -27.60 2.21 -4.12
N ASP A 129 -27.61 3.17 -3.21
CA ASP A 129 -26.88 4.44 -3.28
C ASP A 129 -25.43 4.36 -2.78
N MET A 130 -25.02 3.19 -2.33
CA MET A 130 -23.66 2.93 -1.84
C MET A 130 -22.61 3.12 -2.95
N SER A 131 -21.46 3.70 -2.62
CA SER A 131 -20.38 3.87 -3.59
C SER A 131 -19.85 2.53 -4.11
N ALA A 132 -19.54 2.45 -5.41
CA ALA A 132 -18.98 1.24 -6.02
C ALA A 132 -17.67 0.76 -5.36
N SER A 133 -16.89 1.68 -4.77
CA SER A 133 -15.67 1.34 -4.03
C SER A 133 -15.97 0.62 -2.72
N LEU A 134 -17.02 1.05 -2.01
CA LEU A 134 -17.45 0.41 -0.78
C LEU A 134 -18.03 -0.97 -1.06
N TYR A 135 -18.89 -1.09 -2.08
CA TYR A 135 -19.37 -2.37 -2.59
C TYR A 135 -18.23 -3.36 -2.84
N LYS A 136 -17.23 -2.96 -3.65
CA LYS A 136 -16.04 -3.81 -3.90
C LYS A 136 -15.32 -4.22 -2.62
N SER A 137 -15.27 -3.34 -1.64
CA SER A 137 -14.62 -3.62 -0.35
C SER A 137 -15.42 -4.62 0.48
N ILE A 138 -16.75 -4.53 0.50
CA ILE A 138 -17.65 -5.49 1.18
C ILE A 138 -17.52 -6.87 0.54
N TYR A 139 -17.63 -6.96 -0.78
CA TYR A 139 -17.45 -8.24 -1.49
C TYR A 139 -16.06 -8.84 -1.29
N CYS A 140 -15.02 -8.01 -1.25
CA CYS A 140 -13.67 -8.47 -0.96
C CYS A 140 -13.59 -9.11 0.44
N VAL A 141 -14.23 -8.51 1.45
CA VAL A 141 -14.25 -9.05 2.82
C VAL A 141 -15.11 -10.31 2.89
N LEU A 142 -16.31 -10.31 2.32
CA LEU A 142 -17.19 -11.49 2.26
C LEU A 142 -16.47 -12.68 1.60
N ASN A 143 -15.89 -12.50 0.42
CA ASN A 143 -15.15 -13.57 -0.26
C ASN A 143 -13.96 -14.09 0.56
N GLN A 144 -13.31 -13.24 1.35
CA GLN A 144 -12.22 -13.70 2.24
C GLN A 144 -12.76 -14.50 3.43
N ILE A 145 -13.93 -14.12 4.00
CA ILE A 145 -14.58 -14.87 5.08
C ILE A 145 -15.02 -16.24 4.55
N LEU A 146 -15.71 -16.27 3.39
CA LEU A 146 -16.15 -17.51 2.75
C LEU A 146 -14.97 -18.44 2.39
N ALA A 147 -13.89 -17.89 1.86
CA ALA A 147 -12.68 -18.66 1.57
C ALA A 147 -11.99 -19.20 2.84
N TYR A 148 -12.04 -18.43 3.93
CA TYR A 148 -11.55 -18.88 5.23
C TYR A 148 -12.42 -20.02 5.79
N GLY A 149 -13.75 -19.88 5.75
CA GLY A 149 -14.71 -20.92 6.15
C GLY A 149 -14.49 -22.23 5.38
N ASN A 150 -14.35 -22.13 4.06
CA ASN A 150 -14.06 -23.32 3.23
C ASN A 150 -12.73 -23.99 3.61
N ARG A 151 -11.66 -23.19 3.86
CA ARG A 151 -10.33 -23.73 4.13
C ARG A 151 -10.18 -24.30 5.54
N TYR A 152 -10.83 -23.70 6.54
CA TYR A 152 -10.56 -23.97 7.95
C TYR A 152 -11.76 -24.45 8.75
N CYS A 153 -12.98 -24.25 8.24
CA CYS A 153 -14.22 -24.63 8.94
C CYS A 153 -15.05 -25.68 8.18
N GLY A 154 -14.56 -26.20 7.05
CA GLY A 154 -15.24 -27.25 6.29
C GLY A 154 -16.50 -26.79 5.54
N THR A 155 -16.73 -25.47 5.39
CA THR A 155 -17.90 -24.95 4.69
C THR A 155 -17.79 -25.08 3.17
N PRO A 156 -18.90 -25.04 2.41
CA PRO A 156 -18.88 -25.10 0.96
C PRO A 156 -18.02 -24.00 0.32
N LYS A 157 -17.45 -24.30 -0.85
CA LYS A 157 -16.68 -23.32 -1.62
C LYS A 157 -17.61 -22.40 -2.40
N ILE A 158 -17.86 -21.23 -1.85
CA ILE A 158 -18.64 -20.17 -2.49
C ILE A 158 -17.73 -19.03 -2.88
N HIS A 159 -17.91 -18.48 -4.09
CA HIS A 159 -17.22 -17.28 -4.56
C HIS A 159 -18.21 -16.33 -5.22
N LEU A 160 -18.38 -15.17 -4.61
CA LEU A 160 -19.29 -14.13 -5.07
C LEU A 160 -18.62 -13.32 -6.19
N LYS A 161 -19.08 -13.49 -7.43
CA LYS A 161 -18.59 -12.72 -8.59
C LYS A 161 -19.34 -11.41 -8.70
N THR A 162 -18.63 -10.30 -8.77
CA THR A 162 -19.19 -8.96 -8.93
C THR A 162 -19.09 -8.50 -10.38
N GLU A 163 -19.98 -8.96 -11.26
CA GLU A 163 -19.96 -8.54 -12.67
C GLU A 163 -20.45 -7.09 -12.87
N LYS A 164 -21.35 -6.61 -12.02
CA LYS A 164 -21.97 -5.29 -12.12
C LYS A 164 -21.08 -4.09 -11.72
N LEU A 165 -19.88 -4.31 -11.21
CA LEU A 165 -19.05 -3.23 -10.68
C LEU A 165 -17.91 -2.80 -11.62
N ARG A 166 -18.16 -2.81 -12.92
CA ARG A 166 -17.27 -2.12 -13.88
C ARG A 166 -17.40 -0.62 -13.68
N THR A 167 -16.58 -0.08 -12.81
CA THR A 167 -16.45 1.38 -12.69
C THR A 167 -15.67 1.91 -13.88
N VAL A 168 -16.25 2.83 -14.63
CA VAL A 168 -15.48 3.62 -15.58
C VAL A 168 -14.35 4.32 -14.79
N PRO A 169 -13.09 4.14 -15.18
CA PRO A 169 -11.98 4.80 -14.49
C PRO A 169 -12.21 6.33 -14.54
N LYS A 170 -12.27 6.95 -13.38
CA LYS A 170 -12.32 8.42 -13.33
C LYS A 170 -11.00 8.97 -13.89
N PRO A 171 -11.06 10.03 -14.72
CA PRO A 171 -9.84 10.66 -15.22
C PRO A 171 -8.96 11.11 -14.05
N VAL A 172 -7.67 10.99 -14.24
CA VAL A 172 -6.68 11.36 -13.22
C VAL A 172 -6.70 12.87 -13.06
N GLN A 173 -6.97 13.35 -11.85
CA GLN A 173 -6.90 14.78 -11.56
C GLN A 173 -5.43 15.23 -11.46
N THR A 174 -5.04 16.13 -12.33
CA THR A 174 -3.75 16.83 -12.33
C THR A 174 -3.97 18.33 -12.15
N ILE A 175 -2.93 19.03 -11.73
CA ILE A 175 -2.89 20.49 -11.71
C ILE A 175 -2.38 20.92 -13.10
N ASN A 176 -3.14 21.72 -13.83
CA ASN A 176 -2.76 22.18 -15.16
C ASN A 176 -1.53 23.12 -15.12
N ALA A 177 -0.88 23.36 -16.24
CA ALA A 177 0.37 24.11 -16.32
C ALA A 177 0.25 25.54 -15.76
N THR A 178 -0.85 26.23 -16.04
CA THR A 178 -1.10 27.58 -15.53
C THR A 178 -1.24 27.61 -14.01
N ASP A 179 -1.99 26.67 -13.45
CA ASP A 179 -2.15 26.54 -12.00
C ASP A 179 -0.87 26.07 -11.32
N GLN A 180 -0.06 25.21 -11.95
CA GLN A 180 1.28 24.87 -11.46
C GLN A 180 2.16 26.12 -11.33
N GLN A 181 2.16 27.00 -12.33
CA GLN A 181 2.94 28.24 -12.29
C GLN A 181 2.45 29.20 -11.17
N LYS A 182 1.13 29.34 -11.00
CA LYS A 182 0.56 30.13 -9.89
C LYS A 182 0.96 29.55 -8.55
N LEU A 183 0.84 28.23 -8.39
CA LEU A 183 1.21 27.54 -7.16
C LEU A 183 2.69 27.75 -6.84
N CYS A 184 3.58 27.50 -7.78
CA CYS A 184 5.02 27.68 -7.61
C CYS A 184 5.37 29.14 -7.23
N ARG A 185 4.75 30.13 -7.88
CA ARG A 185 4.98 31.55 -7.55
C ARG A 185 4.55 31.86 -6.12
N TYR A 186 3.39 31.36 -5.70
CA TYR A 186 2.92 31.53 -4.32
C TYR A 186 3.83 30.81 -3.30
N LEU A 187 4.28 29.58 -3.59
CA LEU A 187 5.12 28.83 -2.67
C LEU A 187 6.50 29.48 -2.50
N LEU A 188 7.06 30.05 -3.57
CA LEU A 188 8.37 30.68 -3.58
C LEU A 188 8.39 32.12 -3.05
N SER A 189 7.25 32.80 -2.99
CA SER A 189 7.19 34.20 -2.51
C SER A 189 7.58 34.37 -1.03
N ASP A 190 7.39 33.31 -0.23
CA ASP A 190 7.74 33.24 1.20
C ASP A 190 7.94 31.77 1.54
N LEU A 191 9.09 31.20 1.14
CA LEU A 191 9.37 29.78 1.22
C LEU A 191 9.65 29.35 2.66
N ASP A 192 8.85 28.41 3.15
CA ASP A 192 9.05 27.67 4.40
C ASP A 192 9.18 26.16 4.13
N SER A 193 9.51 25.39 5.17
CA SER A 193 9.62 23.92 5.10
C SER A 193 8.35 23.22 4.61
N CYS A 194 7.16 23.75 4.96
CA CYS A 194 5.90 23.17 4.50
C CYS A 194 5.64 23.45 3.02
N LYS A 195 5.97 24.66 2.55
CA LYS A 195 5.87 25.03 1.13
C LYS A 195 6.92 24.28 0.30
N LEU A 196 8.14 24.12 0.82
CA LEU A 196 9.17 23.28 0.21
C LEU A 196 8.68 21.86 0.00
N GLY A 197 8.01 21.26 1.00
CA GLY A 197 7.47 19.89 0.86
C GLY A 197 6.43 19.74 -0.26
N ILE A 198 5.65 20.80 -0.56
CA ILE A 198 4.74 20.80 -1.73
C ILE A 198 5.55 20.81 -3.04
N LEU A 199 6.61 21.60 -3.13
CA LEU A 199 7.51 21.60 -4.31
C LEU A 199 8.16 20.23 -4.50
N ILE A 200 8.66 19.61 -3.42
CA ILE A 200 9.21 18.25 -3.48
C ILE A 200 8.15 17.26 -4.02
N CYS A 201 6.91 17.31 -3.53
CA CYS A 201 5.85 16.43 -4.04
C CYS A 201 5.50 16.69 -5.50
N LEU A 202 5.49 17.95 -5.93
CA LEU A 202 5.17 18.35 -7.31
C LEU A 202 6.24 17.93 -8.31
N TYR A 203 7.52 18.00 -7.92
CA TYR A 203 8.66 17.76 -8.82
C TYR A 203 9.36 16.41 -8.62
N MET A 204 9.04 15.67 -7.55
CA MET A 204 9.64 14.37 -7.26
C MET A 204 8.59 13.27 -6.98
N GLY A 205 7.31 13.60 -6.95
CA GLY A 205 6.21 12.65 -6.91
C GLY A 205 6.04 11.89 -5.60
N LEU A 206 6.48 12.42 -4.46
CA LEU A 206 6.33 11.77 -3.14
C LEU A 206 4.85 11.62 -2.76
N ARG A 207 4.53 10.55 -2.01
CA ARG A 207 3.22 10.38 -1.38
C ARG A 207 3.10 11.25 -0.14
N LEU A 208 1.86 11.62 0.24
CA LEU A 208 1.59 12.42 1.43
C LEU A 208 2.28 11.86 2.69
N GLY A 209 2.15 10.55 2.93
CA GLY A 209 2.79 9.93 4.11
C GLY A 209 4.30 9.86 4.03
N GLU A 210 4.89 9.82 2.83
CA GLU A 210 6.33 9.81 2.61
C GLU A 210 6.93 11.19 2.93
N ILE A 211 6.36 12.26 2.39
CA ILE A 211 6.83 13.62 2.67
C ILE A 211 6.62 14.02 4.14
N CYS A 212 5.54 13.56 4.78
CA CYS A 212 5.30 13.81 6.20
C CYS A 212 6.30 13.09 7.12
N ALA A 213 6.94 12.03 6.64
CA ALA A 213 7.94 11.24 7.35
C ALA A 213 9.39 11.57 6.96
N LEU A 214 9.59 12.44 5.96
CA LEU A 214 10.91 12.73 5.41
C LEU A 214 11.77 13.44 6.44
N LYS A 215 12.98 12.93 6.65
CA LYS A 215 13.98 13.51 7.54
C LYS A 215 15.14 14.13 6.74
N TRP A 216 15.85 15.05 7.36
CA TRP A 216 17.04 15.64 6.76
C TRP A 216 18.15 14.59 6.52
N GLU A 217 18.25 13.56 7.35
CA GLU A 217 19.18 12.42 7.17
C GLU A 217 18.90 11.57 5.92
N ASP A 218 17.68 11.62 5.37
CA ASP A 218 17.29 10.91 4.16
C ASP A 218 17.74 11.64 2.87
N ILE A 219 18.29 12.86 3.00
CA ILE A 219 18.76 13.69 1.89
C ILE A 219 20.27 13.63 1.82
N ASP A 220 20.80 13.01 0.76
CA ASP A 220 22.21 13.05 0.44
C ASP A 220 22.53 14.34 -0.35
N PHE A 221 23.13 15.31 0.33
CA PHE A 221 23.48 16.61 -0.25
C PHE A 221 24.66 16.55 -1.23
N GLN A 222 25.50 15.51 -1.15
CA GLN A 222 26.62 15.33 -2.06
C GLN A 222 26.15 14.70 -3.37
N ARG A 223 25.36 13.61 -3.28
CA ARG A 223 24.81 12.91 -4.44
C ARG A 223 23.55 13.59 -4.98
N LYS A 224 23.01 14.57 -4.26
CA LYS A 224 21.75 15.26 -4.56
C LYS A 224 20.60 14.26 -4.76
N THR A 225 20.39 13.39 -3.79
CA THR A 225 19.32 12.38 -3.83
C THR A 225 18.49 12.38 -2.56
N ILE A 226 17.24 11.91 -2.65
CA ILE A 226 16.36 11.64 -1.50
C ILE A 226 16.10 10.16 -1.42
N HIS A 227 16.35 9.57 -0.26
CA HIS A 227 16.06 8.17 0.03
C HIS A 227 14.71 8.04 0.74
N ILE A 228 13.73 7.44 0.07
CA ILE A 228 12.39 7.20 0.62
C ILE A 228 12.36 5.81 1.26
N ASN A 229 12.36 5.73 2.58
CA ASN A 229 12.41 4.49 3.36
C ASN A 229 11.32 4.38 4.43
N ARG A 230 10.51 5.43 4.62
CA ARG A 230 9.48 5.49 5.67
C ARG A 230 8.21 6.21 5.20
N THR A 231 7.14 6.00 5.94
CA THR A 231 5.86 6.68 5.74
C THR A 231 5.15 6.88 7.07
N VAL A 232 4.37 7.95 7.17
CA VAL A 232 3.54 8.24 8.33
C VAL A 232 2.08 8.08 7.97
N GLN A 233 1.34 7.45 8.85
CA GLN A 233 -0.12 7.32 8.74
C GLN A 233 -0.76 7.35 10.12
N ARG A 234 -1.99 7.86 10.19
CA ARG A 234 -2.79 7.77 11.40
C ARG A 234 -3.50 6.42 11.45
N ILE A 235 -3.29 5.67 12.52
CA ILE A 235 -3.93 4.38 12.74
C ILE A 235 -4.75 4.41 14.03
N GLN A 236 -5.90 3.75 13.99
CA GLN A 236 -6.77 3.58 15.14
C GLN A 236 -6.22 2.49 16.04
N VAL A 237 -6.11 2.75 17.34
CA VAL A 237 -5.57 1.83 18.35
C VAL A 237 -6.64 1.55 19.40
N GLY A 238 -6.85 0.24 19.69
CA GLY A 238 -7.83 -0.21 20.70
C GLY A 238 -9.23 -0.43 20.14
N GLN A 239 -10.13 -0.93 21.00
CA GLN A 239 -11.55 -1.15 20.69
C GLN A 239 -12.38 0.13 20.82
N GLU A 240 -11.90 1.14 21.55
CA GLU A 240 -12.55 2.43 21.65
C GLU A 240 -12.30 3.24 20.37
N ASP A 241 -13.35 3.61 19.66
CA ASP A 241 -13.34 4.21 18.33
C ASP A 241 -12.65 5.59 18.22
N LYS A 242 -12.17 6.15 19.32
CA LYS A 242 -11.63 7.52 19.37
C LYS A 242 -10.12 7.61 19.54
N LYS A 243 -9.41 6.54 19.89
CA LYS A 243 -7.95 6.60 20.08
C LYS A 243 -7.21 6.30 18.79
N THR A 244 -6.60 7.32 18.21
CA THR A 244 -5.72 7.17 17.05
C THR A 244 -4.31 7.62 17.40
N ILE A 245 -3.30 6.94 16.85
CA ILE A 245 -1.90 7.36 16.96
C ILE A 245 -1.33 7.68 15.58
N LEU A 246 -0.35 8.56 15.58
CA LEU A 246 0.47 8.79 14.41
C LEU A 246 1.54 7.69 14.38
N TYR A 247 1.49 6.85 13.37
CA TYR A 247 2.42 5.72 13.22
C TYR A 247 3.40 6.01 12.08
N GLU A 248 4.68 6.04 12.43
CA GLU A 248 5.78 6.04 11.47
C GLU A 248 6.29 4.61 11.30
N GLY A 249 6.46 4.18 10.06
CA GLY A 249 6.92 2.85 9.77
C GLY A 249 7.40 2.68 8.34
N PRO A 250 7.90 1.48 7.98
CA PRO A 250 8.36 1.22 6.63
C PRO A 250 7.21 1.33 5.63
N PRO A 251 7.49 1.65 4.37
CA PRO A 251 6.51 1.70 3.32
C PRO A 251 5.75 0.37 3.17
N LYS A 252 4.60 0.41 2.49
CA LYS A 252 3.73 -0.76 2.35
C LYS A 252 4.38 -1.92 1.59
N THR A 253 5.24 -1.62 0.61
CA THR A 253 5.92 -2.59 -0.26
C THR A 253 7.41 -2.27 -0.34
N LEU A 254 8.25 -3.27 -0.61
CA LEU A 254 9.68 -3.10 -0.82
C LEU A 254 9.98 -2.13 -1.98
N CYS A 255 9.19 -2.19 -3.06
CA CYS A 255 9.34 -1.27 -4.21
C CYS A 255 9.08 0.20 -3.86
N SER A 256 8.49 0.48 -2.69
CA SER A 256 8.31 1.87 -2.23
C SER A 256 9.57 2.44 -1.58
N VAL A 257 10.52 1.60 -1.16
CA VAL A 257 11.87 2.03 -0.76
C VAL A 257 12.64 2.33 -2.04
N ARG A 258 13.07 3.57 -2.19
CA ARG A 258 13.70 4.04 -3.43
C ARG A 258 14.53 5.29 -3.20
N GLU A 259 15.44 5.53 -4.09
CA GLU A 259 16.24 6.75 -4.18
C GLU A 259 15.78 7.58 -5.39
N ILE A 260 15.60 8.88 -5.20
CA ILE A 260 15.13 9.80 -6.24
C ILE A 260 16.13 10.93 -6.37
N PRO A 261 16.68 11.21 -7.58
CA PRO A 261 17.55 12.36 -7.79
C PRO A 261 16.78 13.67 -7.60
N ILE A 262 17.41 14.63 -6.95
CA ILE A 262 16.85 15.98 -6.76
C ILE A 262 17.13 16.79 -8.02
N PRO A 263 16.11 17.40 -8.65
CA PRO A 263 16.30 18.31 -9.77
C PRO A 263 17.23 19.48 -9.40
N GLU A 264 18.16 19.85 -10.27
CA GLU A 264 19.15 20.91 -10.02
C GLU A 264 18.49 22.23 -9.59
N PHE A 265 17.37 22.61 -10.20
CA PHE A 265 16.67 23.84 -9.86
C PHE A 265 15.99 23.79 -8.47
N LEU A 266 15.70 22.60 -7.92
CA LEU A 266 15.05 22.44 -6.63
C LEU A 266 16.06 22.40 -5.48
N PHE A 267 17.28 21.97 -5.75
CA PHE A 267 18.32 21.76 -4.75
C PHE A 267 18.65 23.02 -3.90
N PRO A 268 18.80 24.25 -4.48
CA PRO A 268 19.04 25.46 -3.70
C PRO A 268 17.93 25.75 -2.69
N PHE A 269 16.65 25.48 -3.03
CA PHE A 269 15.52 25.67 -2.13
C PHE A 269 15.52 24.66 -0.97
N ILE A 270 15.92 23.42 -1.24
CA ILE A 270 16.10 22.42 -0.18
C ILE A 270 17.19 22.87 0.78
N LEU A 271 18.31 23.36 0.25
CA LEU A 271 19.44 23.82 1.05
C LEU A 271 19.09 25.06 1.90
N SER A 272 18.32 26.01 1.35
CA SER A 272 17.90 27.23 2.07
C SER A 272 16.90 26.96 3.21
N CYS A 273 16.14 25.87 3.15
CA CYS A 273 15.20 25.47 4.20
C CYS A 273 15.80 24.50 5.22
N LYS A 274 17.07 24.04 5.02
CA LYS A 274 17.71 23.12 5.94
C LYS A 274 17.94 23.78 7.30
N ASP A 275 17.44 23.12 8.35
CA ASP A 275 17.64 23.51 9.73
C ASP A 275 18.20 22.36 10.57
N ASP A 276 18.39 22.56 11.88
CA ASP A 276 18.89 21.56 12.83
C ASP A 276 17.77 20.58 13.29
N GLY A 277 16.62 20.61 12.67
CA GLY A 277 15.54 19.68 12.92
C GLY A 277 15.80 18.27 12.42
N VAL A 278 15.02 17.32 12.89
CA VAL A 278 15.07 15.93 12.43
C VAL A 278 14.26 15.76 11.14
N TYR A 279 13.06 16.32 11.09
CA TYR A 279 12.14 16.17 9.96
C TYR A 279 12.10 17.42 9.08
N VAL A 280 11.94 17.22 7.77
CA VAL A 280 11.93 18.32 6.79
C VAL A 280 10.71 19.24 6.97
N LEU A 281 9.54 18.71 7.29
CA LEU A 281 8.31 19.52 7.42
C LEU A 281 8.07 20.08 8.83
N ASN A 282 8.70 19.48 9.84
CA ASN A 282 8.51 19.86 11.24
C ASN A 282 9.72 19.41 12.05
N LYS A 283 10.27 20.27 12.95
CA LYS A 283 11.59 20.06 13.54
C LYS A 283 11.78 18.72 14.27
N PHE A 284 10.85 18.37 15.17
CA PHE A 284 11.10 17.31 16.17
C PHE A 284 10.19 16.09 16.03
N SER A 285 9.16 16.15 15.22
CA SER A 285 8.20 15.06 15.04
C SER A 285 7.72 14.99 13.59
N PRO A 286 7.26 13.83 13.12
CA PRO A 286 6.69 13.74 11.79
C PRO A 286 5.45 14.61 11.68
N MET A 287 5.24 15.22 10.51
CA MET A 287 4.06 16.02 10.23
C MET A 287 2.81 15.14 10.19
N GLU A 288 1.74 15.58 10.86
CA GLU A 288 0.44 14.92 10.75
C GLU A 288 -0.11 15.04 9.31
N PRO A 289 -0.36 13.94 8.59
CA PRO A 289 -0.78 13.98 7.19
C PRO A 289 -2.05 14.79 6.94
N ARG A 290 -3.03 14.73 7.86
CA ARG A 290 -4.26 15.48 7.73
C ARG A 290 -4.04 17.00 7.87
N THR A 291 -3.22 17.39 8.82
CA THR A 291 -2.81 18.80 9.00
C THR A 291 -2.08 19.32 7.78
N TYR A 292 -1.15 18.53 7.23
CA TYR A 292 -0.42 18.92 6.04
C TYR A 292 -1.32 19.03 4.80
N GLN A 293 -2.30 18.15 4.67
CA GLN A 293 -3.33 18.23 3.63
C GLN A 293 -4.14 19.52 3.72
N TYR A 294 -4.50 19.98 4.94
CA TYR A 294 -5.20 21.24 5.13
C TYR A 294 -4.31 22.46 4.79
N LYS A 295 -3.01 22.41 5.12
CA LYS A 295 -2.05 23.45 4.68
C LYS A 295 -2.01 23.52 3.15
N PHE A 296 -1.94 22.40 2.46
CA PHE A 296 -1.97 22.35 1.00
C PHE A 296 -3.27 22.98 0.43
N TYR A 297 -4.43 22.69 1.01
CA TYR A 297 -5.69 23.33 0.58
C TYR A 297 -5.68 24.84 0.78
N SER A 298 -5.13 25.32 1.89
CA SER A 298 -4.93 26.75 2.13
C SER A 298 -3.99 27.39 1.10
N TYR A 299 -2.92 26.68 0.68
CA TYR A 299 -2.01 27.18 -0.35
C TYR A 299 -2.67 27.26 -1.73
N LEU A 300 -3.50 26.30 -2.09
CA LEU A 300 -4.29 26.36 -3.33
C LEU A 300 -5.24 27.57 -3.33
N ASP A 301 -5.95 27.78 -2.22
CA ASP A 301 -6.88 28.89 -2.05
C ASP A 301 -6.18 30.24 -2.19
N LYS A 302 -5.06 30.42 -1.47
CA LYS A 302 -4.23 31.64 -1.54
C LYS A 302 -3.56 31.87 -2.89
N ALA A 303 -3.34 30.80 -3.66
CA ALA A 303 -2.86 30.89 -5.05
C ALA A 303 -4.00 31.04 -6.07
N TYR A 304 -5.26 31.18 -5.63
CA TYR A 304 -6.47 31.25 -6.48
C TYR A 304 -6.62 30.06 -7.42
N ILE A 305 -6.34 28.84 -6.89
CA ILE A 305 -6.42 27.58 -7.62
C ILE A 305 -7.59 26.76 -7.08
N LYS A 306 -8.39 26.16 -7.99
CA LYS A 306 -9.47 25.26 -7.60
C LYS A 306 -8.95 24.13 -6.71
N LYS A 307 -9.67 23.85 -5.61
CA LYS A 307 -9.31 22.79 -4.67
C LYS A 307 -9.13 21.44 -5.37
N SER A 308 -7.97 20.82 -5.13
CA SER A 308 -7.61 19.52 -5.63
C SER A 308 -7.07 18.63 -4.49
N HIS A 309 -7.19 17.31 -4.59
CA HIS A 309 -6.66 16.43 -3.56
C HIS A 309 -5.12 16.38 -3.60
N PHE A 310 -4.48 16.16 -2.44
CA PHE A 310 -3.01 16.20 -2.32
C PHE A 310 -2.30 15.26 -3.33
N HIS A 311 -2.87 14.11 -3.60
CA HIS A 311 -2.29 13.14 -4.54
C HIS A 311 -2.23 13.65 -6.00
N ALA A 312 -2.95 14.74 -6.32
CA ALA A 312 -2.87 15.41 -7.62
C ALA A 312 -1.46 15.94 -7.91
N LEU A 313 -0.68 16.35 -6.88
CA LEU A 313 0.72 16.74 -7.06
C LEU A 313 1.54 15.61 -7.70
N ARG A 314 1.43 14.41 -7.14
CA ARG A 314 2.11 13.23 -7.68
C ARG A 314 1.58 12.81 -9.05
N HIS A 315 0.30 12.97 -9.30
CA HIS A 315 -0.27 12.74 -10.63
C HIS A 315 0.27 13.72 -11.65
N THR A 316 0.38 14.99 -11.27
CA THR A 316 0.99 16.04 -12.10
C THR A 316 2.45 15.73 -12.41
N PHE A 317 3.25 15.33 -11.42
CA PHE A 317 4.61 14.88 -11.64
C PHE A 317 4.70 13.77 -12.69
N ALA A 318 3.92 12.70 -12.48
CA ALA A 318 3.94 11.55 -13.39
C ALA A 318 3.52 11.92 -14.82
N THR A 319 2.45 12.73 -14.96
CA THR A 319 1.97 13.21 -16.26
C THR A 319 3.00 14.09 -16.93
N ASN A 320 3.62 15.03 -16.21
CA ASN A 320 4.66 15.90 -16.74
C ASN A 320 5.87 15.09 -17.22
N CYS A 321 6.35 14.11 -16.45
CA CYS A 321 7.45 13.25 -16.87
C CYS A 321 7.13 12.51 -18.19
N ILE A 322 5.95 11.87 -18.26
CA ILE A 322 5.53 11.12 -19.45
C ILE A 322 5.34 12.06 -20.65
N SER A 323 4.73 13.22 -20.48
CA SER A 323 4.52 14.22 -21.53
C SER A 323 5.86 14.80 -22.06
N ASN A 324 6.91 14.82 -21.24
CA ASN A 324 8.26 15.21 -21.65
C ASN A 324 9.09 14.02 -22.16
N GLY A 325 8.50 12.89 -22.49
CA GLY A 325 9.15 11.74 -23.12
C GLY A 325 9.96 10.86 -22.17
N ALA A 326 9.76 10.99 -20.84
CA ALA A 326 10.47 10.13 -19.90
C ALA A 326 10.06 8.65 -20.06
N ASP A 327 11.01 7.75 -19.90
CA ASP A 327 10.76 6.30 -19.89
C ASP A 327 9.81 5.90 -18.79
N VAL A 328 8.79 5.13 -19.14
CA VAL A 328 7.69 4.73 -18.23
C VAL A 328 8.22 3.90 -17.04
N LYS A 329 9.25 3.09 -17.26
CA LYS A 329 9.85 2.26 -16.21
C LYS A 329 10.56 3.16 -15.18
N SER A 330 11.35 4.13 -15.64
CA SER A 330 12.03 5.11 -14.77
C SER A 330 11.02 5.92 -13.95
N VAL A 331 9.93 6.40 -14.57
CA VAL A 331 8.85 7.09 -13.84
C VAL A 331 8.18 6.17 -12.82
N SER A 332 7.94 4.91 -13.17
CA SER A 332 7.36 3.91 -12.26
C SER A 332 8.26 3.65 -11.04
N GLU A 333 9.57 3.57 -11.24
CA GLU A 333 10.57 3.40 -10.17
C GLU A 333 10.63 4.64 -9.26
N MET A 334 10.71 5.85 -9.82
CA MET A 334 10.66 7.10 -9.04
C MET A 334 9.36 7.22 -8.24
N LEU A 335 8.24 6.75 -8.77
CA LEU A 335 6.97 6.70 -8.06
C LEU A 335 6.92 5.56 -7.02
N GLY A 336 7.76 4.53 -7.11
CA GLY A 336 7.69 3.34 -6.26
C GLY A 336 6.38 2.56 -6.47
N HIS A 337 6.03 2.31 -7.74
CA HIS A 337 4.94 1.42 -8.09
C HIS A 337 5.45 -0.02 -8.13
N SER A 338 4.66 -0.95 -7.57
CA SER A 338 5.01 -2.39 -7.56
C SER A 338 4.89 -3.05 -8.94
N ASN A 339 4.22 -2.38 -9.88
CA ASN A 339 4.03 -2.85 -11.25
C ASN A 339 3.98 -1.66 -12.20
N VAL A 340 4.79 -1.69 -13.25
CA VAL A 340 4.87 -0.66 -14.31
C VAL A 340 3.51 -0.43 -14.98
N ASN A 341 2.66 -1.45 -15.07
CA ASN A 341 1.30 -1.33 -15.61
C ASN A 341 0.43 -0.30 -14.88
N ILE A 342 0.72 -0.01 -13.60
CA ILE A 342 0.03 1.06 -12.88
C ILE A 342 0.34 2.42 -13.51
N THR A 343 1.59 2.66 -13.90
CA THR A 343 2.03 3.89 -14.58
C THR A 343 1.49 3.95 -16.00
N LEU A 344 1.62 2.86 -16.76
CA LEU A 344 1.11 2.73 -18.12
C LEU A 344 -0.38 3.04 -18.20
N ASN A 345 -1.20 2.30 -17.46
CA ASN A 345 -2.66 2.42 -17.53
C ASN A 345 -3.19 3.76 -17.02
N LYS A 346 -2.40 4.46 -16.19
CA LYS A 346 -2.84 5.67 -15.53
C LYS A 346 -2.39 6.96 -16.20
N TYR A 347 -1.22 6.97 -16.85
CA TYR A 347 -0.59 8.18 -17.36
C TYR A 347 -0.22 8.12 -18.84
N VAL A 348 -0.15 6.93 -19.44
CA VAL A 348 0.23 6.80 -20.85
C VAL A 348 -1.02 6.69 -21.71
N HIS A 349 -1.43 7.83 -22.28
CA HIS A 349 -2.53 7.93 -23.23
C HIS A 349 -2.03 8.62 -24.50
N PRO A 350 -1.33 7.88 -25.40
CA PRO A 350 -0.72 8.48 -26.58
C PRO A 350 -1.78 9.09 -27.52
N SER A 351 -1.62 10.38 -27.82
CA SER A 351 -2.43 11.08 -28.82
C SER A 351 -2.12 10.58 -30.23
N MET A 352 -3.00 10.89 -31.21
CA MET A 352 -2.72 10.60 -32.63
C MET A 352 -1.47 11.35 -33.11
N ASP A 353 -1.23 12.56 -32.60
CA ASP A 353 -0.05 13.34 -32.96
C ASP A 353 1.23 12.70 -32.41
N THR A 354 1.19 12.19 -31.17
CA THR A 354 2.32 11.41 -30.60
C THR A 354 2.62 10.17 -31.45
N LYS A 355 1.57 9.45 -31.91
CA LYS A 355 1.74 8.28 -32.78
C LYS A 355 2.32 8.67 -34.14
N ARG A 356 1.86 9.80 -34.73
CA ARG A 356 2.36 10.33 -36.00
C ARG A 356 3.85 10.70 -35.86
N ASN A 357 4.20 11.49 -34.85
CA ASN A 357 5.59 11.90 -34.64
C ASN A 357 6.55 10.70 -34.46
N ILE A 358 6.10 9.63 -33.77
CA ILE A 358 6.88 8.40 -33.67
C ILE A 358 7.06 7.74 -35.04
N LEU A 359 6.01 7.63 -35.83
CA LEU A 359 6.10 7.04 -37.16
C LEU A 359 6.97 7.89 -38.10
N ASP A 360 6.81 9.22 -38.08
CA ASP A 360 7.64 10.15 -38.85
C ASP A 360 9.11 10.13 -38.47
N SER A 361 9.42 9.83 -37.18
CA SER A 361 10.80 9.66 -36.73
C SER A 361 11.49 8.36 -37.21
N LEU A 362 10.71 7.38 -37.69
CA LEU A 362 11.22 6.15 -38.30
C LEU A 362 11.75 6.39 -39.76
N SER A 363 12.07 7.58 -40.11
CA SER A 363 12.35 8.08 -41.48
C SER A 363 13.66 7.58 -42.08
N SER A 364 13.88 6.26 -42.10
CA SER A 364 14.82 5.63 -43.04
C SER A 364 14.35 5.66 -44.51
N ILE A 365 13.08 6.04 -44.74
CA ILE A 365 12.48 6.11 -46.08
C ILE A 365 12.62 7.51 -46.72
N SER A 366 12.86 8.58 -45.93
CA SER A 366 13.03 9.94 -46.47
C SER A 366 14.31 10.08 -47.31
N SER A 367 15.34 9.26 -47.09
CA SER A 367 16.52 9.17 -47.96
C SER A 367 16.27 8.43 -49.30
N ILE A 368 15.20 7.61 -49.35
CA ILE A 368 14.81 6.87 -50.58
C ILE A 368 13.88 7.70 -51.45
N ASN A 369 13.04 8.60 -50.88
CA ASN A 369 12.14 9.46 -51.60
C ASN A 369 12.84 10.46 -52.53
N GLY A 370 14.07 10.92 -52.18
CA GLY A 370 14.90 11.73 -53.08
C GLY A 370 15.35 10.99 -54.36
N GLN A 371 15.43 9.68 -54.33
CA GLN A 371 15.78 8.84 -55.49
C GLN A 371 14.57 8.39 -56.31
N ILE A 372 13.39 8.32 -55.70
CA ILE A 372 12.15 7.88 -56.37
C ILE A 372 11.47 9.07 -57.12
N SER A 373 11.51 10.29 -56.54
CA SER A 373 10.97 11.48 -57.20
C SER A 373 11.68 11.83 -58.53
N GLY A 374 12.93 11.40 -58.70
CA GLY A 374 13.67 11.54 -59.95
C GLY A 374 13.29 10.52 -61.05
N ARG A 375 12.49 9.47 -60.73
CA ARG A 375 12.08 8.42 -61.70
C ARG A 375 10.62 8.51 -62.14
N ILE A 376 9.80 9.37 -61.58
CA ILE A 376 8.37 9.49 -61.89
C ILE A 376 8.13 10.67 -62.85
N ILE A 377 9.14 11.47 -63.19
CA ILE A 377 9.06 12.63 -64.08
C ILE A 377 9.95 12.44 -65.36
N SER A 378 10.18 11.22 -65.77
CA SER A 378 10.79 10.94 -67.07
C SER A 378 9.95 9.97 -67.86
#